data_f3453bc5ad2c55691d2dcfdf07fefd8d
#
_entry.id   f3453bc5ad2c55691d2dcfdf07fefd8d
#
_cell.length_a   1.000
_cell.length_b   1.000
_cell.length_c   1.000
_cell.angle_alpha   90.00
_cell.angle_beta   90.00
_cell.angle_gamma   90.00
#
_symmetry.space_group_name_H-M   'P 1'
#
loop_
_entity.id
_entity.type
_entity.pdbx_description
1 polymer ?
#
loop_
_entity_poly.entity_id
_entity_poly.type
_entity_poly.pdbx_seq_one_letter_code
_entity_poly.pdbx_strand_id
1 'polypeptide(L)'
;MSDTAPRVFLSAGTKRSQEQQQFIAELQERLASAGFEMRSAQWSSINPLAKIKEEMNDCDGAVIVAFERIYAKQGRERTASTKFVQLKDLRFTTVWNHVEASIAYCLGLPLFIVCEPNLREEGLLEKFDWYIHRTRLSAETTHEPEFLGVFQDWAGRVRKRYGARSKRTNKSEPIAKSPESITVGTFLKNLKLVQFITLLSALLGLLAGAVVIGSKWPGLAEFLK
;
A
#
# COMPACT_ATOMS: atom_id res chain seq x y z
N MET A 1 21.09 7.40 -1.44
CA MET A 1 20.73 7.76 -2.84
C MET A 1 19.59 8.75 -2.76
N SER A 2 19.72 9.93 -3.35
CA SER A 2 18.64 10.94 -3.35
C SER A 2 17.50 10.39 -4.22
N ASP A 3 16.30 10.35 -3.65
CA ASP A 3 15.05 9.94 -4.30
C ASP A 3 14.69 11.03 -5.32
N THR A 4 15.08 10.86 -6.58
CA THR A 4 15.04 11.92 -7.59
C THR A 4 13.74 11.97 -8.38
N ALA A 5 12.89 10.94 -8.32
CA ALA A 5 11.63 10.86 -9.05
C ALA A 5 10.54 10.14 -8.21
N PRO A 6 9.24 10.50 -8.41
CA PRO A 6 8.14 9.74 -7.84
C PRO A 6 8.12 8.31 -8.38
N ARG A 7 7.91 7.34 -7.48
CA ARG A 7 7.82 5.92 -7.84
C ARG A 7 6.39 5.45 -7.93
N VAL A 8 6.08 4.67 -8.93
CA VAL A 8 4.74 4.10 -9.12
C VAL A 8 4.81 2.59 -9.30
N PHE A 9 3.95 1.87 -8.61
CA PHE A 9 3.81 0.43 -8.76
C PHE A 9 2.89 0.14 -9.94
N LEU A 10 3.33 -0.68 -10.89
CA LEU A 10 2.53 -1.12 -12.03
C LEU A 10 2.17 -2.60 -11.88
N SER A 11 0.87 -2.87 -11.64
CA SER A 11 0.28 -4.20 -11.64
C SER A 11 -0.35 -4.48 -12.98
N ALA A 12 0.16 -5.49 -13.69
CA ALA A 12 -0.42 -5.97 -14.94
C ALA A 12 -0.10 -7.46 -15.13
N GLY A 13 -1.08 -8.27 -15.48
CA GLY A 13 -0.90 -9.71 -15.73
C GLY A 13 0.18 -10.01 -16.76
N THR A 14 0.86 -11.15 -16.65
CA THR A 14 1.98 -11.53 -17.54
C THR A 14 1.55 -12.18 -18.86
N LYS A 15 0.41 -12.90 -18.87
CA LYS A 15 -0.13 -13.52 -20.10
C LYS A 15 -1.12 -12.57 -20.75
N ARG A 16 -0.73 -11.96 -21.87
CA ARG A 16 -1.45 -10.86 -22.54
C ARG A 16 -1.64 -11.17 -24.02
N SER A 17 -2.71 -10.63 -24.62
CA SER A 17 -2.85 -10.54 -26.06
C SER A 17 -1.85 -9.52 -26.64
N GLN A 18 -1.68 -9.51 -27.95
CA GLN A 18 -0.83 -8.51 -28.61
C GLN A 18 -1.34 -7.07 -28.36
N GLU A 19 -2.65 -6.85 -28.41
CA GLU A 19 -3.28 -5.56 -28.13
C GLU A 19 -3.03 -5.09 -26.70
N GLN A 20 -3.22 -5.98 -25.70
CA GLN A 20 -2.92 -5.69 -24.31
C GLN A 20 -1.44 -5.40 -24.07
N GLN A 21 -0.52 -6.08 -24.82
CA GLN A 21 0.91 -5.80 -24.75
C GLN A 21 1.23 -4.39 -25.25
N GLN A 22 0.62 -3.98 -26.38
CA GLN A 22 0.77 -2.62 -26.92
C GLN A 22 0.22 -1.56 -25.95
N PHE A 23 -0.98 -1.78 -25.39
CA PHE A 23 -1.51 -0.90 -24.37
C PHE A 23 -0.55 -0.71 -23.19
N ILE A 24 0.01 -1.80 -22.67
CA ILE A 24 0.96 -1.73 -21.54
C ILE A 24 2.23 -0.98 -21.92
N ALA A 25 2.76 -1.19 -23.13
CA ALA A 25 3.94 -0.47 -23.62
C ALA A 25 3.67 1.04 -23.69
N GLU A 26 2.57 1.46 -24.30
CA GLU A 26 2.16 2.86 -24.38
C GLU A 26 1.94 3.49 -22.98
N LEU A 27 1.31 2.73 -22.08
CA LEU A 27 1.11 3.16 -20.68
C LEU A 27 2.46 3.36 -19.98
N GLN A 28 3.42 2.46 -20.18
CA GLN A 28 4.76 2.57 -19.60
C GLN A 28 5.51 3.79 -20.15
N GLU A 29 5.44 4.03 -21.46
CA GLU A 29 6.02 5.23 -22.08
C GLU A 29 5.40 6.51 -21.53
N ARG A 30 4.08 6.52 -21.31
CA ARG A 30 3.37 7.66 -20.73
C ARG A 30 3.78 7.91 -19.27
N LEU A 31 3.92 6.85 -18.47
CA LEU A 31 4.41 6.95 -17.10
C LEU A 31 5.85 7.50 -17.06
N ALA A 32 6.73 6.99 -17.92
CA ALA A 32 8.10 7.48 -18.03
C ALA A 32 8.16 8.94 -18.48
N SER A 33 7.37 9.32 -19.51
CA SER A 33 7.26 10.71 -20.01
C SER A 33 6.69 11.67 -18.96
N ALA A 34 5.86 11.16 -18.03
CA ALA A 34 5.35 11.94 -16.90
C ALA A 34 6.38 12.06 -15.75
N GLY A 35 7.58 11.48 -15.90
CA GLY A 35 8.67 11.53 -14.93
C GLY A 35 8.54 10.54 -13.78
N PHE A 36 7.82 9.43 -13.96
CA PHE A 36 7.66 8.39 -12.93
C PHE A 36 8.66 7.25 -13.11
N GLU A 37 9.26 6.79 -12.01
CA GLU A 37 10.01 5.56 -11.94
C GLU A 37 9.05 4.40 -11.68
N MET A 38 9.02 3.41 -12.59
CA MET A 38 8.11 2.28 -12.46
C MET A 38 8.72 1.17 -11.61
N ARG A 39 7.89 0.59 -10.76
CA ARG A 39 8.15 -0.61 -9.98
C ARG A 39 7.08 -1.67 -10.28
N SER A 40 7.45 -2.93 -10.16
CA SER A 40 6.52 -4.06 -10.32
C SER A 40 6.84 -5.14 -9.31
N ALA A 41 5.90 -6.06 -9.11
CA ALA A 41 6.13 -7.22 -8.26
C ALA A 41 7.34 -8.02 -8.74
N GLN A 42 8.29 -8.26 -7.84
CA GLN A 42 9.42 -9.14 -8.07
C GLN A 42 9.11 -10.53 -7.53
N TRP A 43 9.56 -11.56 -8.25
CA TRP A 43 9.42 -12.92 -7.78
C TRP A 43 10.23 -13.13 -6.48
N SER A 44 9.58 -13.71 -5.47
CA SER A 44 10.21 -14.06 -4.21
C SER A 44 9.86 -15.49 -3.84
N SER A 45 10.86 -16.27 -3.42
CA SER A 45 10.68 -17.66 -2.98
C SER A 45 10.15 -17.75 -1.54
N ILE A 46 10.25 -16.66 -0.77
CA ILE A 46 9.97 -16.71 0.69
C ILE A 46 8.54 -16.24 0.98
N ASN A 47 8.17 -15.03 0.54
CA ASN A 47 6.84 -14.45 0.81
C ASN A 47 6.50 -13.40 -0.25
N PRO A 48 5.72 -13.77 -1.27
CA PRO A 48 5.37 -12.82 -2.35
C PRO A 48 4.60 -11.60 -1.83
N LEU A 49 3.70 -11.76 -0.85
CA LEU A 49 2.92 -10.63 -0.31
C LEU A 49 3.79 -9.62 0.45
N ALA A 50 4.75 -10.13 1.25
CA ALA A 50 5.69 -9.27 1.96
C ALA A 50 6.55 -8.47 0.98
N LYS A 51 7.00 -9.12 -0.12
CA LYS A 51 7.80 -8.46 -1.15
C LYS A 51 7.00 -7.40 -1.90
N ILE A 52 5.77 -7.68 -2.30
CA ILE A 52 4.87 -6.70 -2.92
C ILE A 52 4.66 -5.49 -2.00
N LYS A 53 4.39 -5.74 -0.71
CA LYS A 53 4.22 -4.67 0.27
C LYS A 53 5.48 -3.83 0.44
N GLU A 54 6.65 -4.44 0.47
CA GLU A 54 7.95 -3.77 0.54
C GLU A 54 8.15 -2.83 -0.66
N GLU A 55 7.97 -3.33 -1.89
CA GLU A 55 8.07 -2.53 -3.12
C GLU A 55 7.05 -1.37 -3.13
N MET A 56 5.81 -1.61 -2.69
CA MET A 56 4.77 -0.58 -2.65
C MET A 56 4.99 0.47 -1.56
N ASN A 57 5.65 0.13 -0.45
CA ASN A 57 5.98 1.11 0.60
C ASN A 57 6.88 2.24 0.07
N ASP A 58 7.71 1.92 -0.92
CA ASP A 58 8.60 2.89 -1.55
C ASP A 58 7.95 3.65 -2.72
N CYS A 59 6.69 3.34 -3.03
CA CYS A 59 5.94 3.98 -4.11
C CYS A 59 5.09 5.15 -3.62
N ASP A 60 4.82 6.08 -4.54
CA ASP A 60 3.98 7.26 -4.35
C ASP A 60 2.60 7.12 -5.01
N GLY A 61 2.41 6.06 -5.81
CA GLY A 61 1.16 5.72 -6.46
C GLY A 61 1.15 4.29 -6.98
N ALA A 62 -0.03 3.83 -7.40
CA ALA A 62 -0.18 2.52 -8.03
C ALA A 62 -1.10 2.59 -9.25
N VAL A 63 -0.72 1.87 -10.30
CA VAL A 63 -1.50 1.63 -11.52
C VAL A 63 -1.85 0.15 -11.57
N ILE A 64 -3.13 -0.16 -11.68
CA ILE A 64 -3.64 -1.51 -11.78
C ILE A 64 -4.30 -1.68 -13.14
N VAL A 65 -3.77 -2.59 -13.95
CA VAL A 65 -4.35 -2.92 -15.27
C VAL A 65 -4.98 -4.31 -15.19
N ALA A 66 -6.30 -4.34 -15.20
CA ALA A 66 -7.10 -5.55 -15.10
C ALA A 66 -7.66 -5.94 -16.47
N PHE A 67 -7.30 -7.12 -16.96
CA PHE A 67 -7.83 -7.71 -18.18
C PHE A 67 -8.31 -9.14 -17.93
N GLU A 68 -9.06 -9.68 -18.88
CA GLU A 68 -9.58 -11.02 -18.79
C GLU A 68 -8.47 -12.06 -18.62
N ARG A 69 -8.57 -12.81 -17.54
CA ARG A 69 -7.70 -13.96 -17.25
C ARG A 69 -8.44 -15.27 -17.35
N ILE A 70 -9.70 -15.27 -16.94
CA ILE A 70 -10.57 -16.44 -16.93
C ILE A 70 -11.89 -16.03 -17.56
N TYR A 71 -12.37 -16.85 -18.50
CA TYR A 71 -13.71 -16.79 -19.04
C TYR A 71 -14.46 -18.07 -18.67
N ALA A 72 -15.63 -17.92 -18.06
CA ALA A 72 -16.53 -19.03 -17.75
C ALA A 72 -17.90 -18.80 -18.41
N LYS A 73 -18.26 -19.67 -19.34
CA LYS A 73 -19.51 -19.56 -20.09
C LYS A 73 -20.75 -19.62 -19.18
N GLN A 74 -20.67 -20.40 -18.10
CA GLN A 74 -21.75 -20.56 -17.13
C GLN A 74 -21.19 -20.74 -15.74
N GLY A 75 -21.93 -20.24 -14.74
CA GLY A 75 -21.61 -20.40 -13.33
C GLY A 75 -22.86 -20.32 -12.48
N ARG A 76 -22.71 -20.65 -11.19
CA ARG A 76 -23.76 -20.49 -10.18
C ARG A 76 -23.15 -19.79 -8.98
N GLU A 77 -23.84 -18.78 -8.52
CA GLU A 77 -23.47 -18.08 -7.28
C GLU A 77 -24.43 -18.49 -6.16
N ARG A 78 -23.91 -18.61 -4.94
CA ARG A 78 -24.66 -19.00 -3.74
C ARG A 78 -25.36 -20.35 -3.88
N THR A 79 -24.65 -21.35 -4.39
CA THR A 79 -25.20 -22.69 -4.68
C THR A 79 -25.82 -23.38 -3.46
N ALA A 80 -25.34 -23.05 -2.23
CA ALA A 80 -25.91 -23.56 -0.98
C ALA A 80 -27.18 -22.81 -0.52
N SER A 81 -27.56 -21.74 -1.21
CA SER A 81 -28.76 -20.95 -0.89
C SER A 81 -29.95 -21.38 -1.72
N THR A 82 -31.16 -21.28 -1.15
CA THR A 82 -32.42 -21.41 -1.91
C THR A 82 -32.58 -20.32 -2.97
N LYS A 83 -31.78 -19.22 -2.86
CA LYS A 83 -31.74 -18.10 -3.80
C LYS A 83 -30.44 -18.09 -4.59
N PHE A 84 -30.05 -19.21 -5.19
CA PHE A 84 -28.90 -19.24 -6.09
C PHE A 84 -29.13 -18.39 -7.33
N VAL A 85 -28.06 -17.80 -7.86
CA VAL A 85 -28.10 -17.02 -9.11
C VAL A 85 -27.36 -17.77 -10.19
N GLN A 86 -28.03 -17.97 -11.35
CA GLN A 86 -27.38 -18.48 -12.55
C GLN A 86 -26.63 -17.36 -13.24
N LEU A 87 -25.36 -17.56 -13.49
CA LEU A 87 -24.48 -16.61 -14.13
C LEU A 87 -24.06 -17.10 -15.51
N LYS A 88 -23.87 -16.18 -16.46
CA LYS A 88 -23.41 -16.47 -17.82
C LYS A 88 -22.33 -15.50 -18.22
N ASP A 89 -21.45 -15.94 -19.12
CA ASP A 89 -20.41 -15.11 -19.74
C ASP A 89 -19.54 -14.34 -18.74
N LEU A 90 -19.09 -15.06 -17.69
CA LEU A 90 -18.28 -14.51 -16.62
C LEU A 90 -16.85 -14.29 -17.06
N ARG A 91 -16.34 -13.11 -16.81
CA ARG A 91 -14.96 -12.72 -17.11
C ARG A 91 -14.28 -12.18 -15.84
N PHE A 92 -13.18 -12.79 -15.48
CA PHE A 92 -12.44 -12.46 -14.27
C PHE A 92 -11.03 -11.99 -14.61
N THR A 93 -10.56 -11.01 -13.87
CA THR A 93 -9.16 -10.64 -13.86
C THR A 93 -8.33 -11.57 -12.97
N THR A 94 -7.05 -11.30 -12.78
CA THR A 94 -6.21 -12.10 -11.91
C THR A 94 -6.49 -11.79 -10.43
N VAL A 95 -6.40 -12.80 -9.57
CA VAL A 95 -6.48 -12.61 -8.11
C VAL A 95 -5.39 -11.64 -7.63
N TRP A 96 -4.23 -11.63 -8.30
CA TRP A 96 -3.12 -10.73 -7.96
C TRP A 96 -3.47 -9.26 -8.13
N ASN A 97 -4.25 -8.89 -9.16
CA ASN A 97 -4.72 -7.50 -9.30
C ASN A 97 -5.54 -7.05 -8.08
N HIS A 98 -6.41 -7.93 -7.53
CA HIS A 98 -7.19 -7.63 -6.33
C HIS A 98 -6.30 -7.47 -5.10
N VAL A 99 -5.33 -8.37 -4.92
CA VAL A 99 -4.39 -8.34 -3.79
C VAL A 99 -3.52 -7.08 -3.84
N GLU A 100 -2.92 -6.78 -4.99
CA GLU A 100 -2.03 -5.64 -5.17
C GLU A 100 -2.78 -4.31 -5.02
N ALA A 101 -4.02 -4.20 -5.56
CA ALA A 101 -4.85 -3.03 -5.35
C ALA A 101 -5.23 -2.83 -3.89
N SER A 102 -5.55 -3.93 -3.18
CA SER A 102 -5.88 -3.87 -1.75
C SER A 102 -4.69 -3.41 -0.91
N ILE A 103 -3.49 -3.91 -1.20
CA ILE A 103 -2.27 -3.46 -0.52
C ILE A 103 -2.03 -1.98 -0.79
N ALA A 104 -2.12 -1.54 -2.06
CA ALA A 104 -1.94 -0.14 -2.44
C ALA A 104 -2.95 0.78 -1.74
N TYR A 105 -4.22 0.37 -1.67
CA TYR A 105 -5.29 1.08 -0.95
C TYR A 105 -4.98 1.21 0.54
N CYS A 106 -4.63 0.11 1.21
CA CYS A 106 -4.27 0.11 2.64
C CYS A 106 -3.05 1.00 2.94
N LEU A 107 -2.12 1.15 1.99
CA LEU A 107 -0.98 2.06 2.09
C LEU A 107 -1.34 3.52 1.77
N GLY A 108 -2.59 3.79 1.41
CA GLY A 108 -3.08 5.11 1.01
C GLY A 108 -2.42 5.63 -0.26
N LEU A 109 -2.00 4.74 -1.17
CA LEU A 109 -1.45 5.14 -2.46
C LEU A 109 -2.58 5.66 -3.38
N PRO A 110 -2.39 6.77 -4.09
CA PRO A 110 -3.26 7.13 -5.21
C PRO A 110 -3.37 5.98 -6.20
N LEU A 111 -4.60 5.46 -6.40
CA LEU A 111 -4.88 4.37 -7.34
C LEU A 111 -5.32 4.92 -8.70
N PHE A 112 -4.79 4.33 -9.78
CA PHE A 112 -5.30 4.44 -11.14
C PHE A 112 -5.63 3.03 -11.63
N ILE A 113 -6.92 2.70 -11.68
CA ILE A 113 -7.42 1.39 -12.09
C ILE A 113 -7.96 1.51 -13.50
N VAL A 114 -7.38 0.73 -14.43
CA VAL A 114 -7.84 0.60 -15.81
C VAL A 114 -8.24 -0.85 -16.03
N CYS A 115 -9.42 -1.10 -16.56
CA CYS A 115 -9.87 -2.47 -16.78
C CYS A 115 -10.71 -2.63 -18.05
N GLU A 116 -10.74 -3.85 -18.60
CA GLU A 116 -11.63 -4.22 -19.69
C GLU A 116 -13.10 -4.08 -19.28
N PRO A 117 -13.99 -3.68 -20.23
CA PRO A 117 -15.38 -3.31 -19.90
C PRO A 117 -16.20 -4.45 -19.31
N ASN A 118 -15.95 -5.69 -19.76
CA ASN A 118 -16.80 -6.84 -19.47
C ASN A 118 -16.32 -7.67 -18.28
N LEU A 119 -15.33 -7.19 -17.52
CA LEU A 119 -14.88 -7.86 -16.30
C LEU A 119 -15.96 -7.77 -15.22
N ARG A 120 -16.16 -8.89 -14.52
CA ARG A 120 -17.09 -8.96 -13.39
C ARG A 120 -16.74 -7.93 -12.33
N GLU A 121 -17.78 -7.24 -11.87
CA GLU A 121 -17.67 -6.30 -10.75
C GLU A 121 -17.57 -7.08 -9.44
N GLU A 122 -16.34 -7.29 -8.97
CA GLU A 122 -16.06 -7.92 -7.68
C GLU A 122 -14.72 -7.41 -7.14
N GLY A 123 -14.57 -7.39 -5.82
CA GLY A 123 -13.37 -6.94 -5.14
C GLY A 123 -12.94 -5.54 -5.59
N LEU A 124 -11.73 -5.39 -6.11
CA LEU A 124 -11.22 -4.09 -6.56
C LEU A 124 -12.04 -3.45 -7.70
N LEU A 125 -12.82 -4.23 -8.46
CA LEU A 125 -13.64 -3.74 -9.57
C LEU A 125 -15.08 -3.37 -9.15
N GLU A 126 -15.43 -3.48 -7.88
CA GLU A 126 -16.66 -2.93 -7.33
C GLU A 126 -16.58 -1.41 -7.20
N LYS A 127 -17.73 -0.76 -7.22
CA LYS A 127 -17.82 0.69 -7.04
C LYS A 127 -17.71 1.05 -5.56
N PHE A 128 -16.55 1.56 -5.16
CA PHE A 128 -16.29 2.11 -3.83
C PHE A 128 -15.89 3.59 -3.93
N ASP A 129 -14.91 3.99 -3.14
CA ASP A 129 -14.36 5.35 -3.04
C ASP A 129 -13.22 5.62 -4.05
N TRP A 130 -12.95 4.70 -4.97
CA TRP A 130 -11.98 4.86 -6.04
C TRP A 130 -12.63 4.84 -7.42
N TYR A 131 -12.00 5.52 -8.37
CA TYR A 131 -12.42 5.53 -9.77
C TYR A 131 -11.83 4.36 -10.55
N ILE A 132 -12.65 3.73 -11.38
CA ILE A 132 -12.27 2.64 -12.27
C ILE A 132 -12.52 3.07 -13.71
N HIS A 133 -11.47 3.19 -14.49
CA HIS A 133 -11.56 3.50 -15.93
C HIS A 133 -11.80 2.21 -16.71
N ARG A 134 -13.07 2.01 -17.14
CA ARG A 134 -13.47 0.84 -17.94
C ARG A 134 -13.37 1.16 -19.41
N THR A 135 -12.40 0.54 -20.10
CA THR A 135 -12.13 0.81 -21.51
C THR A 135 -11.51 -0.41 -22.19
N ARG A 136 -11.53 -0.41 -23.52
CA ARG A 136 -10.75 -1.36 -24.31
C ARG A 136 -9.26 -1.10 -24.10
N LEU A 137 -8.48 -2.14 -23.81
CA LEU A 137 -7.05 -2.00 -23.59
C LEU A 137 -6.31 -2.05 -24.93
N SER A 138 -6.34 -0.96 -25.68
CA SER A 138 -5.62 -0.76 -26.92
C SER A 138 -4.65 0.44 -26.80
N ALA A 139 -3.67 0.52 -27.69
CA ALA A 139 -2.70 1.63 -27.71
C ALA A 139 -3.40 2.98 -27.83
N GLU A 140 -4.42 3.07 -28.67
CA GLU A 140 -5.19 4.28 -28.95
C GLU A 140 -5.86 4.84 -27.71
N THR A 141 -6.33 3.95 -26.81
CA THR A 141 -7.01 4.35 -25.57
C THR A 141 -6.16 5.25 -24.70
N THR A 142 -4.85 5.07 -24.69
CA THR A 142 -3.95 5.93 -23.89
C THR A 142 -3.92 7.38 -24.37
N HIS A 143 -4.43 7.66 -25.56
CA HIS A 143 -4.51 8.99 -26.18
C HIS A 143 -5.92 9.61 -26.10
N GLU A 144 -6.91 8.87 -25.62
CA GLU A 144 -8.28 9.37 -25.48
C GLU A 144 -8.37 10.47 -24.42
N PRO A 145 -9.19 11.52 -24.65
CA PRO A 145 -9.30 12.65 -23.73
C PRO A 145 -9.71 12.24 -22.30
N GLU A 146 -10.62 11.25 -22.17
CA GLU A 146 -11.07 10.76 -20.86
C GLU A 146 -9.93 10.07 -20.11
N PHE A 147 -9.20 9.16 -20.79
CA PHE A 147 -8.03 8.50 -20.22
C PHE A 147 -6.99 9.53 -19.75
N LEU A 148 -6.67 10.51 -20.61
CA LEU A 148 -5.70 11.55 -20.33
C LEU A 148 -6.11 12.40 -19.12
N GLY A 149 -7.39 12.77 -19.02
CA GLY A 149 -7.91 13.55 -17.91
C GLY A 149 -7.78 12.81 -16.57
N VAL A 150 -8.17 11.54 -16.53
CA VAL A 150 -8.05 10.70 -15.33
C VAL A 150 -6.59 10.44 -14.95
N PHE A 151 -5.75 10.16 -15.97
CA PHE A 151 -4.32 9.97 -15.77
C PHE A 151 -3.66 11.24 -15.17
N GLN A 152 -3.97 12.41 -15.68
CA GLN A 152 -3.40 13.68 -15.19
C GLN A 152 -3.81 13.99 -13.76
N ASP A 153 -5.09 13.77 -13.40
CA ASP A 153 -5.57 13.91 -12.01
C ASP A 153 -4.81 12.97 -11.07
N TRP A 154 -4.76 11.69 -11.43
CA TRP A 154 -4.00 10.71 -10.66
C TRP A 154 -2.53 11.09 -10.52
N ALA A 155 -1.86 11.48 -11.61
CA ALA A 155 -0.47 11.90 -11.63
C ALA A 155 -0.22 13.11 -10.71
N GLY A 156 -1.16 14.05 -10.66
CA GLY A 156 -1.13 15.18 -9.72
C GLY A 156 -1.14 14.72 -8.26
N ARG A 157 -1.98 13.73 -7.92
CA ARG A 157 -2.04 13.15 -6.57
C ARG A 157 -0.75 12.42 -6.20
N VAL A 158 -0.15 11.69 -7.14
CA VAL A 158 1.15 11.03 -6.96
C VAL A 158 2.25 12.03 -6.65
N ARG A 159 2.36 13.11 -7.46
CA ARG A 159 3.36 14.17 -7.24
C ARG A 159 3.16 14.89 -5.89
N LYS A 160 1.92 15.13 -5.49
CA LYS A 160 1.60 15.72 -4.18
C LYS A 160 2.09 14.82 -3.03
N ARG A 161 1.84 13.50 -3.13
CA ARG A 161 2.30 12.52 -2.14
C ARG A 161 3.83 12.47 -2.07
N TYR A 162 4.50 12.38 -3.21
CA TYR A 162 5.96 12.41 -3.31
C TYR A 162 6.54 13.67 -2.64
N GLY A 163 6.02 14.85 -2.94
CA GLY A 163 6.47 16.11 -2.33
C GLY A 163 6.27 16.15 -0.81
N ALA A 164 5.19 15.54 -0.30
CA ALA A 164 4.96 15.41 1.14
C ALA A 164 5.94 14.44 1.81
N ARG A 165 6.25 13.31 1.15
CA ARG A 165 7.23 12.32 1.61
C ARG A 165 8.64 12.92 1.65
N SER A 166 9.07 13.55 0.57
CA SER A 166 10.39 14.19 0.44
C SER A 166 10.62 15.27 1.50
N LYS A 167 9.60 16.09 1.80
CA LYS A 167 9.66 17.10 2.86
C LYS A 167 9.81 16.47 4.25
N ARG A 168 9.19 15.32 4.51
CA ARG A 168 9.33 14.59 5.78
C ARG A 168 10.74 14.02 5.94
N THR A 169 11.29 13.43 4.88
CA THR A 169 12.66 12.87 4.88
C THR A 169 13.71 13.97 5.08
N ASN A 170 13.53 15.13 4.48
CA ASN A 170 14.44 16.25 4.64
C ASN A 170 14.29 16.99 5.99
N LYS A 171 13.17 16.81 6.71
CA LYS A 171 12.90 17.44 8.01
C LYS A 171 13.19 16.52 9.19
N SER A 172 13.35 15.22 8.94
CA SER A 172 13.88 14.29 9.92
C SER A 172 15.39 14.46 10.01
N GLU A 173 15.86 15.36 10.89
CA GLU A 173 17.18 15.17 11.48
C GLU A 173 17.25 13.72 12.00
N PRO A 174 18.38 13.04 11.84
CA PRO A 174 18.50 11.65 12.23
C PRO A 174 18.26 11.55 13.74
N ILE A 175 17.05 11.10 14.12
CA ILE A 175 16.84 10.53 15.45
C ILE A 175 17.88 9.41 15.56
N ALA A 176 18.75 9.55 16.52
CA ALA A 176 19.92 8.74 16.85
C ALA A 176 19.99 7.38 16.14
N LYS A 177 21.01 7.21 15.33
CA LYS A 177 21.24 6.03 14.46
C LYS A 177 21.47 4.71 15.20
N SER A 178 21.52 4.73 16.53
CA SER A 178 21.61 3.52 17.37
C SER A 178 21.00 3.79 18.75
N PRO A 179 20.39 2.77 19.40
CA PRO A 179 19.93 2.86 20.79
C PRO A 179 21.01 3.36 21.77
N GLU A 180 22.27 3.09 21.47
CA GLU A 180 23.44 3.45 22.27
C GLU A 180 23.74 4.94 22.26
N SER A 181 23.19 5.71 21.29
CA SER A 181 23.39 7.17 21.18
C SER A 181 22.29 8.00 21.83
N ILE A 182 21.26 7.37 22.40
CA ILE A 182 20.17 8.05 23.09
C ILE A 182 20.60 8.34 24.52
N THR A 183 21.10 9.54 24.78
CA THR A 183 21.29 9.99 26.16
C THR A 183 19.94 10.27 26.82
N VAL A 184 19.82 9.97 28.13
CA VAL A 184 18.61 10.23 28.92
C VAL A 184 18.12 11.68 28.74
N GLY A 185 19.05 12.64 28.60
CA GLY A 185 18.72 14.04 28.37
C GLY A 185 18.03 14.31 27.02
N THR A 186 18.45 13.61 25.96
CA THR A 186 17.83 13.72 24.62
C THR A 186 16.45 13.05 24.59
N PHE A 187 16.29 11.94 25.29
CA PHE A 187 15.01 11.25 25.45
C PHE A 187 14.00 12.14 26.19
N LEU A 188 14.38 12.73 27.31
CA LEU A 188 13.51 13.62 28.10
C LEU A 188 13.10 14.89 27.36
N LYS A 189 13.98 15.49 26.55
CA LYS A 189 13.66 16.69 25.74
C LYS A 189 12.61 16.44 24.65
N ASN A 190 12.50 15.21 24.17
CA ASN A 190 11.56 14.84 23.11
C ASN A 190 10.21 14.31 23.62
N LEU A 191 10.04 14.12 24.94
CA LEU A 191 8.78 13.72 25.54
C LEU A 191 7.81 14.91 25.59
N LYS A 192 6.59 14.69 25.11
CA LYS A 192 5.48 15.63 25.37
C LYS A 192 5.20 15.66 26.87
N LEU A 193 4.81 16.81 27.41
CA LEU A 193 4.54 17.01 28.85
C LEU A 193 3.66 15.89 29.44
N VAL A 194 2.62 15.46 28.71
CA VAL A 194 1.72 14.37 29.14
C VAL A 194 2.47 13.04 29.27
N GLN A 195 3.34 12.71 28.34
CA GLN A 195 4.14 11.47 28.35
C GLN A 195 5.15 11.49 29.50
N PHE A 196 5.74 12.65 29.78
CA PHE A 196 6.67 12.85 30.90
C PHE A 196 5.97 12.64 32.24
N ILE A 197 4.77 13.24 32.44
CA ILE A 197 3.96 13.06 33.66
C ILE A 197 3.55 11.59 33.83
N THR A 198 3.14 10.90 32.76
CA THR A 198 2.76 9.47 32.82
C THR A 198 3.93 8.59 33.23
N LEU A 199 5.13 8.85 32.66
CA LEU A 199 6.34 8.09 32.97
C LEU A 199 6.79 8.32 34.43
N LEU A 200 6.71 9.56 34.90
CA LEU A 200 7.03 9.92 36.27
C LEU A 200 6.05 9.29 37.27
N SER A 201 4.75 9.29 36.96
CA SER A 201 3.72 8.65 37.78
C SER A 201 3.92 7.14 37.88
N ALA A 202 4.26 6.48 36.76
CA ALA A 202 4.57 5.04 36.74
C ALA A 202 5.81 4.73 37.60
N LEU A 203 6.86 5.54 37.52
CA LEU A 203 8.08 5.36 38.32
C LEU A 203 7.80 5.52 39.82
N LEU A 204 7.03 6.55 40.19
CA LEU A 204 6.63 6.76 41.58
C LEU A 204 5.74 5.61 42.11
N GLY A 205 4.83 5.09 41.28
CA GLY A 205 4.01 3.93 41.61
C GLY A 205 4.86 2.66 41.87
N LEU A 206 5.87 2.40 41.04
CA LEU A 206 6.81 1.31 41.22
C LEU A 206 7.63 1.44 42.52
N LEU A 207 8.12 2.64 42.81
CA LEU A 207 8.87 2.93 44.06
C LEU A 207 7.99 2.76 45.29
N ALA A 208 6.76 3.29 45.26
CA ALA A 208 5.81 3.11 46.37
C ALA A 208 5.45 1.60 46.56
N GLY A 209 5.22 0.88 45.46
CA GLY A 209 5.00 -0.57 45.49
C GLY A 209 6.17 -1.35 46.10
N ALA A 210 7.41 -1.00 45.72
CA ALA A 210 8.62 -1.63 46.25
C ALA A 210 8.78 -1.40 47.76
N VAL A 211 8.48 -0.18 48.26
CA VAL A 211 8.51 0.15 49.68
C VAL A 211 7.47 -0.64 50.44
N VAL A 212 6.24 -0.77 49.94
CA VAL A 212 5.16 -1.54 50.56
C VAL A 212 5.50 -3.03 50.63
N ILE A 213 6.07 -3.59 49.58
CA ILE A 213 6.50 -5.00 49.55
C ILE A 213 7.68 -5.21 50.51
N GLY A 214 8.66 -4.33 50.47
CA GLY A 214 9.84 -4.41 51.38
C GLY A 214 9.44 -4.27 52.85
N SER A 215 8.47 -3.45 53.19
CA SER A 215 8.00 -3.29 54.57
C SER A 215 7.17 -4.47 55.09
N LYS A 216 6.50 -5.20 54.19
CA LYS A 216 5.69 -6.39 54.54
C LYS A 216 6.47 -7.71 54.56
N TRP A 217 7.69 -7.74 53.98
CA TRP A 217 8.51 -8.95 53.87
C TRP A 217 9.96 -8.65 54.25
N PRO A 218 10.28 -8.58 55.57
CA PRO A 218 11.66 -8.27 56.01
C PRO A 218 12.71 -9.34 55.66
N GLY A 219 12.28 -10.54 55.26
CA GLY A 219 13.20 -11.63 54.85
C GLY A 219 13.74 -11.57 53.41
N LEU A 220 13.27 -10.61 52.56
CA LEU A 220 13.75 -10.54 51.17
C LEU A 220 15.18 -9.98 51.05
N ALA A 221 15.68 -9.29 52.09
CA ALA A 221 17.03 -8.75 52.11
C ALA A 221 18.11 -9.85 52.36
N GLU A 222 17.74 -10.99 52.87
CA GLU A 222 18.65 -12.13 53.07
C GLU A 222 18.83 -13.02 51.81
N PHE A 223 17.92 -12.91 50.83
CA PHE A 223 17.97 -13.72 49.61
C PHE A 223 18.84 -13.07 48.49
N LEU A 224 19.26 -11.80 48.67
CA LEU A 224 20.06 -11.04 47.69
C LEU A 224 21.53 -10.88 48.17
N LYS A 225 21.96 -11.62 49.17
CA LYS A 225 23.36 -11.77 49.56
C LYS A 225 23.87 -13.14 49.06
#